data_f9bf91d79897494e7f86aadafedad35f
#
_entry.id   f9bf91d79897494e7f86aadafedad35f
#
_cell.length_a   1.000
_cell.length_b   1.000
_cell.length_c   1.000
_cell.angle_alpha   90.00
_cell.angle_beta   90.00
_cell.angle_gamma   90.00
#
_symmetry.space_group_name_H-M   'P 1'
#
loop_
_entity.id
_entity.type
_entity.pdbx_description
1 polymer ?
#
loop_
_entity_poly.entity_id
_entity_poly.type
_entity_poly.pdbx_seq_one_letter_code
_entity_poly.pdbx_strand_id
1 'polypeptide(L)'
;QLLALVVAKERPDLDEEKSSLVIKNSKSKRRLLEIQAKMLGLLENTDPNKLLDDLELIKTLTESNQTSQSIQQQLVESEETERNIDESRQKYRGVACRGSLLFFCISNLFQVDPMYQYSLAWYINFFGICIDNTPASDDLETRIQSLIDTSTVNFYNNICRSLFERHKQMFAFLLCCRIMQGEGEIDAREYRFLITGPSRLIEQGENPAPQWLNSKSWYEIKALNTLPSFDGLQESFTKNISEWKEIFDASDASKLQFPDGWDRKLTQFQKLLILRAFRPDSVPSGIQDLILKRLGPQFIEAPQFDLSSSFDDSSVTTPLLFVLSVGADPASDLAKFAEKKSFSKKFSSMSLGQGQGEIAAKKMAEAMDRGHWLMLQNCHLAVSWLPELEVLIEKIKPDEVNRDFRLWLTSMPSP
;
A
#
# COMPACT_ATOMS: atom_id res chain seq x y z
N GLN A 1 7.89 -11.00 -1.11
CA GLN A 1 7.75 -10.53 -2.50
C GLN A 1 8.26 -9.10 -2.69
N LEU A 2 7.81 -8.12 -1.91
CA LEU A 2 8.25 -6.72 -2.06
C LEU A 2 9.75 -6.55 -1.82
N LEU A 3 10.32 -7.18 -0.79
CA LEU A 3 11.77 -7.12 -0.56
C LEU A 3 12.55 -7.71 -1.75
N ALA A 4 12.09 -8.82 -2.31
CA ALA A 4 12.72 -9.40 -3.49
C ALA A 4 12.63 -8.45 -4.70
N LEU A 5 11.48 -7.81 -4.91
CA LEU A 5 11.31 -6.83 -5.99
C LEU A 5 12.24 -5.62 -5.82
N VAL A 6 12.31 -5.04 -4.60
CA VAL A 6 13.22 -3.91 -4.33
C VAL A 6 14.66 -4.31 -4.59
N VAL A 7 15.12 -5.46 -4.09
CA VAL A 7 16.50 -5.92 -4.26
C VAL A 7 16.78 -6.24 -5.73
N ALA A 8 15.86 -6.89 -6.44
CA ALA A 8 16.05 -7.19 -7.87
C ALA A 8 16.24 -5.93 -8.74
N LYS A 9 15.58 -4.79 -8.33
CA LYS A 9 15.73 -3.52 -9.04
C LYS A 9 16.94 -2.70 -8.60
N GLU A 10 17.22 -2.66 -7.30
CA GLU A 10 18.31 -1.83 -6.73
C GLU A 10 19.68 -2.52 -6.81
N ARG A 11 19.70 -3.84 -6.66
CA ARG A 11 20.90 -4.66 -6.61
C ARG A 11 20.68 -5.99 -7.36
N PRO A 12 20.53 -5.93 -8.69
CA PRO A 12 20.35 -7.13 -9.51
C PRO A 12 21.55 -8.11 -9.37
N ASP A 13 22.74 -7.59 -9.12
CA ASP A 13 23.95 -8.36 -8.83
C ASP A 13 23.75 -9.35 -7.66
N LEU A 14 23.21 -8.87 -6.53
CA LEU A 14 22.94 -9.70 -5.35
C LEU A 14 21.82 -10.71 -5.57
N ASP A 15 20.84 -10.37 -6.39
CA ASP A 15 19.70 -11.27 -6.68
C ASP A 15 20.11 -12.42 -7.61
N GLU A 16 20.92 -12.13 -8.64
CA GLU A 16 21.51 -13.13 -9.53
C GLU A 16 22.48 -14.04 -8.76
N GLU A 17 23.37 -13.48 -7.94
CA GLU A 17 24.31 -14.24 -7.13
C GLU A 17 23.59 -15.18 -6.17
N LYS A 18 22.56 -14.70 -5.45
CA LYS A 18 21.75 -15.54 -4.56
C LYS A 18 21.08 -16.68 -5.31
N SER A 19 20.46 -16.40 -6.45
CA SER A 19 19.79 -17.40 -7.27
C SER A 19 20.75 -18.48 -7.75
N SER A 20 21.94 -18.06 -8.18
CA SER A 20 23.03 -18.98 -8.59
C SER A 20 23.51 -19.85 -7.43
N LEU A 21 23.72 -19.26 -6.24
CA LEU A 21 24.14 -19.99 -5.04
C LEU A 21 23.11 -21.01 -4.58
N VAL A 22 21.82 -20.66 -4.57
CA VAL A 22 20.73 -21.57 -4.19
C VAL A 22 20.70 -22.80 -5.12
N ILE A 23 20.84 -22.59 -6.44
CA ILE A 23 20.89 -23.68 -7.42
C ILE A 23 22.12 -24.53 -7.20
N LYS A 24 23.31 -23.93 -6.99
CA LYS A 24 24.58 -24.62 -6.74
C LYS A 24 24.51 -25.44 -5.46
N ASN A 25 24.00 -24.85 -4.36
CA ASN A 25 23.86 -25.54 -3.09
C ASN A 25 22.90 -26.71 -3.16
N SER A 26 21.78 -26.58 -3.86
CA SER A 26 20.84 -27.67 -4.09
C SER A 26 21.48 -28.84 -4.86
N LYS A 27 22.24 -28.55 -5.92
CA LYS A 27 22.98 -29.57 -6.69
C LYS A 27 24.06 -30.23 -5.83
N SER A 28 24.79 -29.45 -5.04
CA SER A 28 25.86 -29.98 -4.15
C SER A 28 25.28 -30.85 -3.03
N LYS A 29 24.19 -30.45 -2.39
CA LYS A 29 23.47 -31.25 -1.37
C LYS A 29 22.97 -32.57 -1.97
N ARG A 30 22.40 -32.55 -3.17
CA ARG A 30 21.96 -33.77 -3.85
C ARG A 30 23.12 -34.70 -4.16
N ARG A 31 24.23 -34.16 -4.68
CA ARG A 31 25.45 -34.96 -4.99
C ARG A 31 26.05 -35.56 -3.72
N LEU A 32 26.04 -34.83 -2.62
CA LEU A 32 26.51 -35.35 -1.33
C LEU A 32 25.69 -36.56 -0.89
N LEU A 33 24.35 -36.48 -0.98
CA LEU A 33 23.45 -37.60 -0.66
C LEU A 33 23.71 -38.82 -1.56
N GLU A 34 23.94 -38.59 -2.87
CA GLU A 34 24.23 -39.64 -3.81
C GLU A 34 25.58 -40.35 -3.48
N ILE A 35 26.61 -39.58 -3.09
CA ILE A 35 27.92 -40.15 -2.67
C ILE A 35 27.76 -40.94 -1.37
N GLN A 36 27.04 -40.41 -0.40
CA GLN A 36 26.78 -41.08 0.88
C GLN A 36 26.00 -42.37 0.70
N ALA A 37 24.95 -42.38 -0.14
CA ALA A 37 24.18 -43.58 -0.46
C ALA A 37 25.08 -44.63 -1.18
N LYS A 38 25.95 -44.17 -2.08
CA LYS A 38 26.90 -45.09 -2.78
C LYS A 38 27.92 -45.69 -1.80
N MET A 39 28.45 -44.89 -0.88
CA MET A 39 29.38 -45.38 0.16
C MET A 39 28.71 -46.42 1.05
N LEU A 40 27.48 -46.16 1.51
CA LEU A 40 26.73 -47.11 2.34
C LEU A 40 26.44 -48.41 1.56
N GLY A 41 25.99 -48.31 0.31
CA GLY A 41 25.73 -49.50 -0.52
C GLY A 41 27.00 -50.32 -0.79
N LEU A 42 28.18 -49.72 -0.94
CA LEU A 42 29.44 -50.44 -1.08
C LEU A 42 29.81 -51.16 0.22
N LEU A 43 29.58 -50.56 1.38
CA LEU A 43 29.82 -51.17 2.70
C LEU A 43 28.85 -52.33 2.98
N GLU A 44 27.57 -52.17 2.65
CA GLU A 44 26.54 -53.21 2.87
C GLU A 44 26.78 -54.47 2.00
N ASN A 45 27.30 -54.31 0.79
CA ASN A 45 27.50 -55.41 -0.16
C ASN A 45 28.87 -56.11 -0.02
N THR A 46 29.72 -55.68 0.90
CA THR A 46 31.07 -56.23 1.07
C THR A 46 31.13 -57.15 2.30
N ASP A 47 31.76 -58.33 2.16
CA ASP A 47 32.00 -59.28 3.27
C ASP A 47 32.84 -58.58 4.36
N PRO A 48 32.38 -58.52 5.62
CA PRO A 48 33.11 -57.88 6.72
C PRO A 48 34.55 -58.37 6.91
N ASN A 49 34.83 -59.65 6.57
CA ASN A 49 36.15 -60.24 6.73
C ASN A 49 37.14 -59.88 5.61
N LYS A 50 36.66 -59.33 4.47
CA LYS A 50 37.48 -58.92 3.32
C LYS A 50 37.58 -57.41 3.14
N LEU A 51 36.91 -56.62 4.01
CA LEU A 51 36.78 -55.18 3.89
C LEU A 51 38.17 -54.47 3.96
N LEU A 52 39.13 -55.01 4.70
CA LEU A 52 40.48 -54.45 4.87
C LEU A 52 41.48 -54.94 3.80
N ASP A 53 41.15 -56.01 3.05
CA ASP A 53 42.03 -56.61 2.05
C ASP A 53 41.73 -56.18 0.61
N ASP A 54 40.55 -55.53 0.41
CA ASP A 54 40.13 -55.00 -0.91
C ASP A 54 40.67 -53.60 -1.14
N LEU A 55 41.83 -53.52 -1.77
CA LEU A 55 42.54 -52.29 -2.09
C LEU A 55 41.72 -51.34 -3.02
N GLU A 56 40.89 -51.91 -3.92
CA GLU A 56 40.06 -51.13 -4.83
C GLU A 56 38.88 -50.49 -4.11
N LEU A 57 38.27 -51.21 -3.20
CA LEU A 57 37.19 -50.70 -2.32
C LEU A 57 37.72 -49.57 -1.41
N ILE A 58 38.88 -49.79 -0.76
CA ILE A 58 39.51 -48.78 0.11
C ILE A 58 39.80 -47.50 -0.66
N LYS A 59 40.34 -47.62 -1.87
CA LYS A 59 40.61 -46.47 -2.74
C LYS A 59 39.34 -45.72 -3.11
N THR A 60 38.29 -46.44 -3.54
CA THR A 60 36.99 -45.85 -3.91
C THR A 60 36.31 -45.12 -2.72
N LEU A 61 36.36 -45.73 -1.55
CA LEU A 61 35.83 -45.10 -0.31
C LEU A 61 36.64 -43.86 0.08
N THR A 62 37.97 -43.90 -0.05
CA THR A 62 38.84 -42.75 0.27
C THR A 62 38.57 -41.59 -0.70
N GLU A 63 38.49 -41.84 -2.01
CA GLU A 63 38.18 -40.84 -3.02
C GLU A 63 36.77 -40.26 -2.82
N SER A 64 35.78 -41.12 -2.50
CA SER A 64 34.41 -40.67 -2.19
C SER A 64 34.34 -39.82 -0.90
N ASN A 65 35.10 -40.17 0.13
CA ASN A 65 35.19 -39.39 1.37
C ASN A 65 35.86 -38.02 1.15
N GLN A 66 36.98 -37.99 0.40
CA GLN A 66 37.65 -36.73 0.05
C GLN A 66 36.72 -35.82 -0.76
N THR A 67 35.99 -36.40 -1.73
CA THR A 67 35.01 -35.65 -2.52
C THR A 67 33.86 -35.12 -1.65
N SER A 68 33.38 -35.96 -0.72
CA SER A 68 32.31 -35.56 0.25
C SER A 68 32.79 -34.41 1.13
N GLN A 69 34.02 -34.51 1.68
CA GLN A 69 34.59 -33.42 2.51
C GLN A 69 34.75 -32.12 1.72
N SER A 70 35.25 -32.20 0.48
CA SER A 70 35.41 -31.03 -0.39
C SER A 70 34.04 -30.37 -0.68
N ILE A 71 33.00 -31.15 -1.00
CA ILE A 71 31.66 -30.64 -1.22
C ILE A 71 31.09 -30.02 0.06
N GLN A 72 31.34 -30.64 1.20
CA GLN A 72 30.85 -30.12 2.51
C GLN A 72 31.52 -28.80 2.85
N GLN A 73 32.81 -28.64 2.60
CA GLN A 73 33.52 -27.38 2.80
C GLN A 73 32.98 -26.30 1.85
N GLN A 74 32.77 -26.60 0.58
CA GLN A 74 32.17 -25.67 -0.39
C GLN A 74 30.74 -25.24 0.01
N LEU A 75 29.95 -26.15 0.61
CA LEU A 75 28.61 -25.80 1.12
C LEU A 75 28.70 -24.82 2.27
N VAL A 76 29.62 -24.99 3.20
CA VAL A 76 29.83 -24.07 4.33
C VAL A 76 30.20 -22.65 3.83
N GLU A 77 31.20 -22.58 2.93
CA GLU A 77 31.61 -21.31 2.33
C GLU A 77 30.46 -20.62 1.56
N SER A 78 29.68 -21.43 0.83
CA SER A 78 28.51 -20.94 0.09
C SER A 78 27.38 -20.46 1.00
N GLU A 79 27.11 -21.16 2.12
CA GLU A 79 26.13 -20.76 3.12
C GLU A 79 26.56 -19.47 3.85
N GLU A 80 27.84 -19.26 4.07
CA GLU A 80 28.35 -18.00 4.62
C GLU A 80 28.17 -16.84 3.63
N THR A 81 28.45 -17.05 2.35
CA THR A 81 28.21 -16.06 1.29
C THR A 81 26.74 -15.73 1.16
N GLU A 82 25.86 -16.74 1.20
CA GLU A 82 24.40 -16.55 1.17
C GLU A 82 23.92 -15.69 2.36
N ARG A 83 24.46 -15.90 3.54
CA ARG A 83 24.16 -15.09 4.72
C ARG A 83 24.58 -13.63 4.54
N ASN A 84 25.77 -13.36 4.02
CA ASN A 84 26.26 -12.01 3.76
C ASN A 84 25.38 -11.27 2.72
N ILE A 85 24.94 -11.99 1.69
CA ILE A 85 23.99 -11.45 0.70
C ILE A 85 22.67 -11.12 1.39
N ASP A 86 22.15 -12.01 2.23
CA ASP A 86 20.89 -11.77 2.94
C ASP A 86 20.98 -10.59 3.92
N GLU A 87 22.09 -10.40 4.60
CA GLU A 87 22.33 -9.21 5.43
C GLU A 87 22.31 -7.93 4.59
N SER A 88 22.92 -7.96 3.41
CA SER A 88 22.88 -6.83 2.48
C SER A 88 21.47 -6.54 1.95
N ARG A 89 20.68 -7.58 1.67
CA ARG A 89 19.26 -7.47 1.28
C ARG A 89 18.39 -6.91 2.40
N GLN A 90 18.68 -7.26 3.66
CA GLN A 90 17.92 -6.77 4.82
C GLN A 90 18.00 -5.24 5.00
N LYS A 91 19.01 -4.57 4.47
CA LYS A 91 19.10 -3.10 4.48
C LYS A 91 17.89 -2.45 3.81
N TYR A 92 17.32 -3.09 2.78
CA TYR A 92 16.13 -2.62 2.07
C TYR A 92 14.80 -3.01 2.73
N ARG A 93 14.85 -3.67 3.90
CA ARG A 93 13.64 -4.12 4.61
C ARG A 93 12.68 -2.98 4.93
N GLY A 94 13.20 -1.79 5.26
CA GLY A 94 12.38 -0.60 5.55
C GLY A 94 11.46 -0.23 4.38
N VAL A 95 11.98 -0.26 3.15
CA VAL A 95 11.21 0.00 1.93
C VAL A 95 10.11 -1.05 1.74
N ALA A 96 10.43 -2.33 1.92
CA ALA A 96 9.46 -3.42 1.79
C ALA A 96 8.39 -3.38 2.89
N CYS A 97 8.75 -3.02 4.13
CA CYS A 97 7.81 -2.83 5.23
C CYS A 97 6.84 -1.68 4.92
N ARG A 98 7.34 -0.53 4.45
CA ARG A 98 6.50 0.60 4.03
C ARG A 98 5.59 0.18 2.88
N GLY A 99 6.10 -0.52 1.87
CA GLY A 99 5.29 -1.05 0.77
C GLY A 99 4.19 -1.99 1.27
N SER A 100 4.48 -2.90 2.20
CA SER A 100 3.45 -3.78 2.76
C SER A 100 2.36 -3.00 3.50
N LEU A 101 2.75 -1.99 4.27
CA LEU A 101 1.84 -1.12 5.00
C LEU A 101 0.92 -0.35 4.03
N LEU A 102 1.48 0.23 2.97
CA LEU A 102 0.72 0.90 1.91
C LEU A 102 -0.29 -0.05 1.26
N PHE A 103 0.13 -1.28 0.93
CA PHE A 103 -0.77 -2.28 0.35
C PHE A 103 -1.97 -2.57 1.25
N PHE A 104 -1.75 -2.85 2.53
CA PHE A 104 -2.85 -3.13 3.45
C PHE A 104 -3.74 -1.91 3.71
N CYS A 105 -3.17 -0.69 3.70
CA CYS A 105 -3.95 0.53 3.79
C CYS A 105 -4.89 0.68 2.58
N ILE A 106 -4.37 0.47 1.37
CA ILE A 106 -5.11 0.60 0.11
C ILE A 106 -6.14 -0.52 -0.04
N SER A 107 -5.77 -1.76 0.26
CA SER A 107 -6.68 -2.90 0.14
C SER A 107 -7.88 -2.82 1.09
N ASN A 108 -7.77 -2.08 2.20
CA ASN A 108 -8.89 -1.88 3.13
C ASN A 108 -9.88 -0.80 2.67
N LEU A 109 -9.59 -0.03 1.62
CA LEU A 109 -10.48 1.02 1.12
C LEU A 109 -11.81 0.46 0.61
N PHE A 110 -11.88 -0.81 0.21
CA PHE A 110 -13.14 -1.46 -0.19
C PHE A 110 -14.19 -1.47 0.94
N GLN A 111 -13.76 -1.35 2.20
CA GLN A 111 -14.67 -1.24 3.35
C GLN A 111 -15.34 0.15 3.45
N VAL A 112 -14.75 1.16 2.82
CA VAL A 112 -15.30 2.52 2.74
C VAL A 112 -16.30 2.62 1.61
N ASP A 113 -15.92 2.08 0.45
CA ASP A 113 -16.77 2.03 -0.73
C ASP A 113 -16.37 0.79 -1.58
N PRO A 114 -17.33 -0.09 -1.95
CA PRO A 114 -17.05 -1.28 -2.75
C PRO A 114 -16.38 -1.01 -4.10
N MET A 115 -16.45 0.23 -4.58
CA MET A 115 -15.78 0.65 -5.82
C MET A 115 -14.24 0.71 -5.67
N TYR A 116 -13.71 0.87 -4.46
CA TYR A 116 -12.28 1.00 -4.22
C TYR A 116 -11.60 -0.37 -4.13
N GLN A 117 -11.44 -1.03 -5.26
CA GLN A 117 -10.82 -2.33 -5.37
C GLN A 117 -9.49 -2.24 -6.14
N TYR A 118 -8.43 -2.76 -5.53
CA TYR A 118 -7.09 -2.74 -6.10
C TYR A 118 -6.49 -4.15 -6.06
N SER A 119 -6.04 -4.66 -7.21
CA SER A 119 -5.42 -5.97 -7.28
C SER A 119 -3.99 -5.95 -6.78
N LEU A 120 -3.53 -7.07 -6.22
CA LEU A 120 -2.13 -7.25 -5.82
C LEU A 120 -1.18 -7.13 -7.02
N ALA A 121 -1.58 -7.64 -8.19
CA ALA A 121 -0.77 -7.56 -9.40
C ALA A 121 -0.53 -6.10 -9.83
N TRP A 122 -1.58 -5.28 -9.85
CA TRP A 122 -1.46 -3.85 -10.09
C TRP A 122 -0.55 -3.19 -9.06
N TYR A 123 -0.73 -3.51 -7.77
CA TYR A 123 0.07 -2.92 -6.69
C TYR A 123 1.56 -3.21 -6.86
N ILE A 124 1.93 -4.47 -7.12
CA ILE A 124 3.33 -4.88 -7.31
C ILE A 124 3.94 -4.17 -8.52
N ASN A 125 3.21 -4.10 -9.63
CA ASN A 125 3.66 -3.41 -10.84
C ASN A 125 3.88 -1.91 -10.58
N PHE A 126 2.90 -1.24 -9.95
CA PHE A 126 3.02 0.19 -9.65
C PHE A 126 4.12 0.48 -8.62
N PHE A 127 4.32 -0.40 -7.64
CA PHE A 127 5.45 -0.28 -6.70
C PHE A 127 6.79 -0.38 -7.43
N GLY A 128 6.90 -1.27 -8.42
CA GLY A 128 8.06 -1.36 -9.30
C GLY A 128 8.34 -0.06 -10.09
N ILE A 129 7.29 0.55 -10.64
CA ILE A 129 7.38 1.84 -11.33
C ILE A 129 7.84 2.95 -10.37
N CYS A 130 7.34 2.96 -9.12
CA CYS A 130 7.78 3.93 -8.10
C CYS A 130 9.29 3.82 -7.80
N ILE A 131 9.83 2.59 -7.73
CA ILE A 131 11.26 2.37 -7.53
C ILE A 131 12.06 2.94 -8.72
N ASP A 132 11.66 2.61 -9.95
CA ASP A 132 12.35 3.06 -11.16
C ASP A 132 12.35 4.60 -11.31
N ASN A 133 11.27 5.26 -10.92
CA ASN A 133 11.11 6.70 -11.00
C ASN A 133 11.76 7.48 -9.83
N THR A 134 12.27 6.79 -8.80
CA THR A 134 12.94 7.45 -7.68
C THR A 134 14.36 7.89 -8.10
N PRO A 135 14.75 9.14 -7.87
CA PRO A 135 16.10 9.61 -8.21
C PRO A 135 17.20 8.75 -7.57
N ALA A 136 18.22 8.37 -8.35
CA ALA A 136 19.35 7.60 -7.85
C ALA A 136 20.16 8.38 -6.80
N SER A 137 20.75 7.68 -5.82
CA SER A 137 21.65 8.23 -4.81
C SER A 137 22.75 7.21 -4.51
N ASP A 138 23.98 7.69 -4.36
CA ASP A 138 25.12 6.86 -3.97
C ASP A 138 25.12 6.53 -2.47
N ASP A 139 24.47 7.35 -1.66
CA ASP A 139 24.28 7.08 -0.24
C ASP A 139 23.06 6.19 -0.01
N LEU A 140 23.31 5.03 0.61
CA LEU A 140 22.27 4.01 0.82
C LEU A 140 21.13 4.48 1.72
N GLU A 141 21.43 5.19 2.80
CA GLU A 141 20.38 5.69 3.71
C GLU A 141 19.48 6.70 3.03
N THR A 142 20.08 7.66 2.32
CA THR A 142 19.37 8.65 1.51
C THR A 142 18.53 7.95 0.42
N ARG A 143 19.08 6.91 -0.23
CA ARG A 143 18.34 6.14 -1.25
C ARG A 143 17.12 5.44 -0.66
N ILE A 144 17.29 4.75 0.47
CA ILE A 144 16.20 4.05 1.18
C ILE A 144 15.10 5.05 1.57
N GLN A 145 15.47 6.20 2.15
CA GLN A 145 14.49 7.21 2.54
C GLN A 145 13.76 7.78 1.32
N SER A 146 14.48 8.09 0.24
CA SER A 146 13.88 8.56 -1.02
C SER A 146 12.91 7.56 -1.62
N LEU A 147 13.22 6.25 -1.58
CA LEU A 147 12.32 5.18 -2.03
C LEU A 147 11.04 5.13 -1.18
N ILE A 148 11.16 5.26 0.13
CA ILE A 148 10.03 5.28 1.07
C ILE A 148 9.13 6.49 0.80
N ASP A 149 9.71 7.69 0.71
CA ASP A 149 8.97 8.94 0.55
C ASP A 149 8.30 9.01 -0.83
N THR A 150 9.06 8.74 -1.89
CA THR A 150 8.55 8.75 -3.28
C THR A 150 7.43 7.73 -3.47
N SER A 151 7.60 6.50 -2.96
CA SER A 151 6.55 5.48 -3.03
C SER A 151 5.30 5.94 -2.29
N THR A 152 5.44 6.49 -1.08
CA THR A 152 4.31 6.96 -0.28
C THR A 152 3.52 8.05 -1.00
N VAL A 153 4.21 9.05 -1.56
CA VAL A 153 3.59 10.17 -2.32
C VAL A 153 2.93 9.67 -3.61
N ASN A 154 3.63 8.84 -4.38
CA ASN A 154 3.11 8.34 -5.65
C ASN A 154 1.87 7.46 -5.47
N PHE A 155 1.86 6.57 -4.47
CA PHE A 155 0.67 5.79 -4.13
C PHE A 155 -0.47 6.71 -3.67
N TYR A 156 -0.22 7.67 -2.79
CA TYR A 156 -1.23 8.62 -2.36
C TYR A 156 -1.85 9.36 -3.56
N ASN A 157 -1.03 9.93 -4.42
CA ASN A 157 -1.48 10.67 -5.60
C ASN A 157 -2.28 9.78 -6.57
N ASN A 158 -1.82 8.56 -6.83
CA ASN A 158 -2.48 7.64 -7.73
C ASN A 158 -3.86 7.20 -7.19
N ILE A 159 -3.92 6.84 -5.91
CA ILE A 159 -5.17 6.43 -5.25
C ILE A 159 -6.17 7.60 -5.17
N CYS A 160 -5.71 8.82 -4.83
CA CYS A 160 -6.58 10.01 -4.76
C CYS A 160 -7.30 10.32 -6.08
N ARG A 161 -6.77 9.90 -7.24
CA ARG A 161 -7.47 10.05 -8.53
C ARG A 161 -8.78 9.26 -8.59
N SER A 162 -8.84 8.13 -7.91
CA SER A 162 -10.01 7.23 -7.90
C SER A 162 -10.91 7.41 -6.68
N LEU A 163 -10.51 8.22 -5.71
CA LEU A 163 -11.33 8.50 -4.53
C LEU A 163 -12.29 9.66 -4.75
N PHE A 164 -13.50 9.55 -4.22
CA PHE A 164 -14.40 10.70 -4.05
C PHE A 164 -13.75 11.74 -3.15
N GLU A 165 -14.02 13.02 -3.43
CA GLU A 165 -13.41 14.15 -2.71
C GLU A 165 -13.54 14.03 -1.19
N ARG A 166 -14.74 13.64 -0.71
CA ARG A 166 -15.03 13.41 0.71
C ARG A 166 -14.16 12.33 1.37
N HIS A 167 -13.58 11.41 0.60
CA HIS A 167 -12.80 10.29 1.12
C HIS A 167 -11.28 10.53 1.09
N LYS A 168 -10.81 11.55 0.38
CA LYS A 168 -9.37 11.85 0.22
C LYS A 168 -8.70 12.20 1.55
N GLN A 169 -9.33 13.10 2.33
CA GLN A 169 -8.79 13.46 3.65
C GLN A 169 -8.82 12.27 4.62
N MET A 170 -9.88 11.48 4.59
CA MET A 170 -9.97 10.24 5.37
C MET A 170 -8.84 9.27 5.00
N PHE A 171 -8.55 9.11 3.70
CA PHE A 171 -7.45 8.25 3.24
C PHE A 171 -6.08 8.77 3.70
N ALA A 172 -5.84 10.08 3.61
CA ALA A 172 -4.62 10.71 4.13
C ALA A 172 -4.44 10.42 5.63
N PHE A 173 -5.51 10.56 6.41
CA PHE A 173 -5.49 10.27 7.84
C PHE A 173 -5.26 8.79 8.14
N LEU A 174 -5.94 7.88 7.42
CA LEU A 174 -5.74 6.44 7.56
C LEU A 174 -4.28 6.06 7.26
N LEU A 175 -3.72 6.61 6.20
CA LEU A 175 -2.32 6.41 5.81
C LEU A 175 -1.37 6.91 6.91
N CYS A 176 -1.59 8.12 7.42
CA CYS A 176 -0.81 8.70 8.50
C CYS A 176 -0.83 7.80 9.75
N CYS A 177 -2.02 7.39 10.21
CA CYS A 177 -2.16 6.51 11.36
C CYS A 177 -1.49 5.15 11.16
N ARG A 178 -1.60 4.56 9.96
CA ARG A 178 -0.97 3.26 9.67
C ARG A 178 0.55 3.35 9.67
N ILE A 179 1.11 4.43 9.15
CA ILE A 179 2.55 4.69 9.22
C ILE A 179 3.00 4.81 10.67
N MET A 180 2.34 5.65 11.46
CA MET A 180 2.65 5.85 12.87
C MET A 180 2.49 4.57 13.72
N GLN A 181 1.49 3.73 13.42
CA GLN A 181 1.34 2.40 14.05
C GLN A 181 2.49 1.46 13.68
N GLY A 182 2.92 1.45 12.42
CA GLY A 182 4.05 0.64 11.97
C GLY A 182 5.38 1.05 12.62
N GLU A 183 5.52 2.30 12.98
CA GLU A 183 6.68 2.88 13.69
C GLU A 183 6.55 2.79 15.23
N GLY A 184 5.41 2.30 15.75
CA GLY A 184 5.15 2.13 17.17
C GLY A 184 4.79 3.42 17.92
N GLU A 185 4.45 4.50 17.20
CA GLU A 185 4.11 5.80 17.78
C GLU A 185 2.66 5.89 18.29
N ILE A 186 1.78 4.99 17.86
CA ILE A 186 0.37 4.94 18.26
C ILE A 186 0.05 3.63 18.96
N ASP A 187 -0.45 3.69 20.19
CA ASP A 187 -1.00 2.54 20.91
C ASP A 187 -2.34 2.09 20.27
N ALA A 188 -2.53 0.77 20.15
CA ALA A 188 -3.75 0.22 19.54
C ALA A 188 -5.04 0.57 20.32
N ARG A 189 -4.95 0.77 21.64
CA ARG A 189 -6.10 1.15 22.48
C ARG A 189 -6.46 2.62 22.25
N GLU A 190 -5.44 3.50 22.12
CA GLU A 190 -5.62 4.91 21.80
C GLU A 190 -6.25 5.07 20.41
N TYR A 191 -5.75 4.33 19.40
CA TYR A 191 -6.35 4.33 18.06
C TYR A 191 -7.81 3.88 18.07
N ARG A 192 -8.11 2.79 18.79
CA ARG A 192 -9.49 2.30 18.93
C ARG A 192 -10.36 3.35 19.60
N PHE A 193 -9.87 4.00 20.66
CA PHE A 193 -10.62 5.06 21.33
C PHE A 193 -10.96 6.22 20.39
N LEU A 194 -10.02 6.64 19.55
CA LEU A 194 -10.28 7.71 18.57
C LEU A 194 -11.42 7.34 17.61
N ILE A 195 -11.45 6.11 17.13
CA ILE A 195 -12.43 5.67 16.12
C ILE A 195 -13.79 5.32 16.74
N THR A 196 -13.79 4.50 17.79
CA THR A 196 -15.03 3.92 18.33
C THR A 196 -15.48 4.54 19.66
N GLY A 197 -14.63 5.28 20.33
CA GLY A 197 -14.86 5.80 21.68
C GLY A 197 -14.57 4.78 22.79
N PRO A 198 -15.07 5.03 24.00
CA PRO A 198 -14.83 4.17 25.14
C PRO A 198 -15.33 2.74 24.93
N SER A 199 -14.48 1.77 25.19
CA SER A 199 -14.82 0.34 25.06
C SER A 199 -15.28 -0.32 26.35
N ARG A 200 -15.15 0.37 27.48
CA ARG A 200 -15.53 -0.12 28.81
C ARG A 200 -16.58 0.77 29.44
N LEU A 201 -17.55 0.16 30.11
CA LEU A 201 -18.47 0.90 30.98
C LEU A 201 -17.68 1.40 32.19
N ILE A 202 -17.71 2.71 32.42
CA ILE A 202 -17.12 3.41 33.54
C ILE A 202 -18.25 4.00 34.36
N GLU A 203 -18.12 3.96 35.69
CA GLU A 203 -19.14 4.54 36.57
C GLU A 203 -19.37 6.02 36.26
N GLN A 204 -20.62 6.42 36.19
CA GLN A 204 -20.99 7.83 36.02
C GLN A 204 -20.70 8.55 37.35
N GLY A 205 -19.63 9.37 37.37
CA GLY A 205 -19.37 10.26 38.48
C GLY A 205 -19.95 11.65 38.23
N GLU A 206 -20.00 12.48 39.28
CA GLU A 206 -20.47 13.87 39.14
C GLU A 206 -19.63 14.64 38.11
N ASN A 207 -20.35 15.35 37.24
CA ASN A 207 -19.73 16.25 36.28
C ASN A 207 -19.32 17.56 36.99
N PRO A 208 -18.03 17.94 36.96
CA PRO A 208 -17.59 19.15 37.67
C PRO A 208 -18.04 20.47 37.05
N ALA A 209 -18.52 20.42 35.80
CA ALA A 209 -18.89 21.63 35.05
C ALA A 209 -20.16 21.42 34.19
N PRO A 210 -21.31 21.03 34.79
CA PRO A 210 -22.52 20.65 34.04
C PRO A 210 -23.12 21.80 33.21
N GLN A 211 -22.70 23.04 33.46
CA GLN A 211 -23.22 24.22 32.75
C GLN A 211 -22.72 24.32 31.31
N TRP A 212 -21.54 23.75 31.00
CA TRP A 212 -20.95 23.80 29.67
C TRP A 212 -20.42 22.44 29.16
N LEU A 213 -20.01 21.55 30.07
CA LEU A 213 -19.53 20.21 29.73
C LEU A 213 -20.70 19.23 29.82
N ASN A 214 -21.08 18.61 28.71
CA ASN A 214 -22.13 17.59 28.72
C ASN A 214 -21.69 16.28 29.38
N SER A 215 -22.64 15.48 29.86
CA SER A 215 -22.35 14.22 30.57
C SER A 215 -21.61 13.19 29.72
N LYS A 216 -21.85 13.19 28.40
CA LYS A 216 -21.12 12.29 27.47
C LYS A 216 -19.64 12.66 27.37
N SER A 217 -19.35 13.95 27.22
CA SER A 217 -17.96 14.45 27.17
C SER A 217 -17.22 14.15 28.47
N TRP A 218 -17.87 14.38 29.63
CA TRP A 218 -17.27 14.01 30.90
C TRP A 218 -16.98 12.51 31.03
N TYR A 219 -17.92 11.68 30.60
CA TYR A 219 -17.73 10.23 30.56
C TYR A 219 -16.54 9.82 29.67
N GLU A 220 -16.38 10.43 28.49
CA GLU A 220 -15.27 10.15 27.60
C GLU A 220 -13.93 10.62 28.17
N ILE A 221 -13.87 11.76 28.88
CA ILE A 221 -12.67 12.25 29.59
C ILE A 221 -12.26 11.25 30.70
N LYS A 222 -13.23 10.76 31.49
CA LYS A 222 -12.98 9.73 32.50
C LYS A 222 -12.47 8.43 31.86
N ALA A 223 -13.00 8.07 30.70
CA ALA A 223 -12.54 6.90 29.97
C ALA A 223 -11.12 7.07 29.44
N LEU A 224 -10.76 8.25 28.95
CA LEU A 224 -9.36 8.56 28.59
C LEU A 224 -8.41 8.41 29.79
N ASN A 225 -8.82 8.88 30.96
CA ASN A 225 -8.00 8.76 32.18
C ASN A 225 -7.61 7.32 32.54
N THR A 226 -8.32 6.31 32.00
CA THR A 226 -7.96 4.89 32.21
C THR A 226 -6.79 4.42 31.30
N LEU A 227 -6.42 5.22 30.30
CA LEU A 227 -5.27 4.93 29.44
C LEU A 227 -3.99 5.47 30.08
N PRO A 228 -2.87 4.73 30.05
CA PRO A 228 -1.63 5.13 30.75
C PRO A 228 -1.10 6.52 30.37
N SER A 229 -1.26 6.93 29.11
CA SER A 229 -0.79 8.24 28.64
C SER A 229 -1.61 9.40 29.21
N PHE A 230 -2.82 9.15 29.70
CA PHE A 230 -3.78 10.14 30.18
C PHE A 230 -4.03 10.06 31.70
N ASP A 231 -3.19 9.31 32.42
CA ASP A 231 -3.30 9.23 33.87
C ASP A 231 -3.17 10.60 34.52
N GLY A 232 -4.13 10.97 35.38
CA GLY A 232 -4.26 12.29 36.00
C GLY A 232 -5.05 13.32 35.18
N LEU A 233 -5.57 12.99 33.99
CA LEU A 233 -6.35 13.92 33.15
C LEU A 233 -7.63 14.37 33.85
N GLN A 234 -8.35 13.45 34.51
CA GLN A 234 -9.58 13.75 35.23
C GLN A 234 -9.34 14.77 36.36
N GLU A 235 -8.24 14.61 37.11
CA GLU A 235 -7.86 15.51 38.18
C GLU A 235 -7.49 16.91 37.64
N SER A 236 -6.68 16.95 36.58
CA SER A 236 -6.33 18.19 35.89
C SER A 236 -7.56 18.94 35.40
N PHE A 237 -8.53 18.23 34.81
CA PHE A 237 -9.77 18.79 34.33
C PHE A 237 -10.58 19.42 35.48
N THR A 238 -10.62 18.75 36.63
CA THR A 238 -11.33 19.22 37.81
C THR A 238 -10.65 20.42 38.47
N LYS A 239 -9.31 20.44 38.49
CA LYS A 239 -8.54 21.54 39.10
C LYS A 239 -8.52 22.81 38.23
N ASN A 240 -8.44 22.66 36.92
CA ASN A 240 -8.22 23.75 35.95
C ASN A 240 -9.44 24.00 35.07
N ILE A 241 -10.67 23.93 35.65
CA ILE A 241 -11.94 24.02 34.92
C ILE A 241 -12.03 25.28 34.05
N SER A 242 -11.51 26.43 34.52
CA SER A 242 -11.53 27.71 33.81
C SER A 242 -10.67 27.66 32.54
N GLU A 243 -9.47 27.10 32.62
CA GLU A 243 -8.57 27.01 31.48
C GLU A 243 -9.09 26.02 30.43
N TRP A 244 -9.66 24.89 30.87
CA TRP A 244 -10.34 23.95 29.96
C TRP A 244 -11.59 24.58 29.31
N LYS A 245 -12.28 25.46 30.01
CA LYS A 245 -13.41 26.20 29.45
C LYS A 245 -12.99 27.19 28.36
N GLU A 246 -11.85 27.85 28.50
CA GLU A 246 -11.30 28.73 27.46
C GLU A 246 -11.06 27.96 26.16
N ILE A 247 -10.54 26.72 26.25
CA ILE A 247 -10.35 25.86 25.08
C ILE A 247 -11.70 25.43 24.52
N PHE A 248 -12.65 25.09 25.38
CA PHE A 248 -14.01 24.72 24.94
C PHE A 248 -14.74 25.87 24.21
N ASP A 249 -14.57 27.09 24.63
CA ASP A 249 -15.21 28.26 24.04
C ASP A 249 -14.47 28.80 22.79
N ALA A 250 -13.26 28.30 22.52
CA ALA A 250 -12.46 28.73 21.38
C ALA A 250 -13.10 28.36 20.04
N SER A 251 -12.87 29.17 19.01
CA SER A 251 -13.34 28.90 17.65
C SER A 251 -12.72 27.65 17.06
N ASP A 252 -11.42 27.38 17.37
CA ASP A 252 -10.69 26.18 16.99
C ASP A 252 -9.82 25.70 18.18
N ALA A 253 -10.31 24.72 18.89
CA ALA A 253 -9.65 24.16 20.07
C ALA A 253 -8.36 23.41 19.72
N SER A 254 -8.17 22.98 18.47
CA SER A 254 -6.98 22.23 18.04
C SER A 254 -5.71 23.09 18.05
N LYS A 255 -5.84 24.40 17.96
CA LYS A 255 -4.72 25.35 17.89
C LYS A 255 -4.28 25.89 19.25
N LEU A 256 -5.05 25.60 20.29
CA LEU A 256 -4.73 26.05 21.63
C LEU A 256 -3.88 25.04 22.39
N GLN A 257 -3.07 25.54 23.32
CA GLN A 257 -2.28 24.70 24.20
C GLN A 257 -3.13 24.16 25.35
N PHE A 258 -3.03 22.87 25.62
CA PHE A 258 -3.71 22.26 26.75
C PHE A 258 -3.05 22.66 28.09
N PRO A 259 -3.87 22.95 29.13
CA PRO A 259 -3.40 23.41 30.42
C PRO A 259 -2.64 22.34 31.17
N ASP A 260 -2.06 22.71 32.33
CA ASP A 260 -1.40 21.81 33.28
C ASP A 260 -0.29 20.94 32.66
N GLY A 261 0.38 21.46 31.61
CA GLY A 261 1.47 20.75 30.93
C GLY A 261 1.03 19.63 29.99
N TRP A 262 -0.25 19.36 29.84
CA TRP A 262 -0.78 18.34 28.94
C TRP A 262 -0.35 18.55 27.50
N ASP A 263 -0.20 19.80 27.08
CA ASP A 263 0.25 20.11 25.71
C ASP A 263 1.65 19.57 25.40
N ARG A 264 2.55 19.52 26.40
CA ARG A 264 3.91 18.99 26.26
C ARG A 264 4.01 17.48 26.49
N LYS A 265 3.11 16.95 27.34
CA LYS A 265 3.07 15.52 27.70
C LYS A 265 2.57 14.65 26.56
N LEU A 266 1.60 15.16 25.77
CA LEU A 266 0.88 14.41 24.77
C LEU A 266 1.46 14.60 23.35
N THR A 267 1.48 13.50 22.60
CA THR A 267 1.74 13.54 21.16
C THR A 267 0.58 14.24 20.41
N GLN A 268 0.81 14.66 19.18
CA GLN A 268 -0.25 15.26 18.34
C GLN A 268 -1.45 14.32 18.16
N PHE A 269 -1.18 13.01 18.02
CA PHE A 269 -2.24 12.01 17.93
C PHE A 269 -3.05 11.93 19.23
N GLN A 270 -2.39 11.91 20.37
CA GLN A 270 -3.05 11.84 21.68
C GLN A 270 -3.89 13.08 21.96
N LYS A 271 -3.48 14.25 21.49
CA LYS A 271 -4.28 15.48 21.57
C LYS A 271 -5.64 15.34 20.85
N LEU A 272 -5.70 14.58 19.74
CA LEU A 272 -6.97 14.29 19.06
C LEU A 272 -7.96 13.52 19.93
N LEU A 273 -7.47 12.66 20.84
CA LEU A 273 -8.33 11.90 21.73
C LEU A 273 -9.04 12.84 22.74
N ILE A 274 -8.31 13.83 23.26
CA ILE A 274 -8.91 14.85 24.13
C ILE A 274 -9.95 15.66 23.33
N LEU A 275 -9.58 16.17 22.15
CA LEU A 275 -10.51 16.92 21.31
C LEU A 275 -11.76 16.11 20.99
N ARG A 276 -11.61 14.81 20.68
CA ARG A 276 -12.75 13.93 20.43
C ARG A 276 -13.70 13.87 21.62
N ALA A 277 -13.16 13.85 22.83
CA ALA A 277 -13.97 13.71 24.05
C ALA A 277 -14.82 14.96 24.34
N PHE A 278 -14.30 16.18 24.12
CA PHE A 278 -15.02 17.38 24.53
C PHE A 278 -15.25 18.44 23.43
N ARG A 279 -14.48 18.39 22.32
CA ARG A 279 -14.63 19.30 21.15
C ARG A 279 -14.52 18.51 19.84
N PRO A 280 -15.46 17.59 19.55
CA PRO A 280 -15.41 16.74 18.35
C PRO A 280 -15.45 17.55 17.05
N ASP A 281 -15.99 18.76 17.06
CA ASP A 281 -15.99 19.70 15.94
C ASP A 281 -14.58 20.19 15.54
N SER A 282 -13.63 20.23 16.47
CA SER A 282 -12.23 20.62 16.22
C SER A 282 -11.33 19.44 15.81
N VAL A 283 -11.85 18.20 15.84
CA VAL A 283 -11.07 17.00 15.43
C VAL A 283 -10.62 17.07 13.97
N PRO A 284 -11.44 17.48 12.98
CA PRO A 284 -10.99 17.60 11.59
C PRO A 284 -9.80 18.53 11.42
N SER A 285 -9.78 19.68 12.10
CA SER A 285 -8.65 20.62 12.10
C SER A 285 -7.40 19.99 12.71
N GLY A 286 -7.54 19.31 13.85
CA GLY A 286 -6.43 18.61 14.49
C GLY A 286 -5.88 17.44 13.64
N ILE A 287 -6.73 16.77 12.87
CA ILE A 287 -6.32 15.74 11.91
C ILE A 287 -5.48 16.37 10.78
N GLN A 288 -5.89 17.51 10.24
CA GLN A 288 -5.12 18.22 9.22
C GLN A 288 -3.75 18.63 9.74
N ASP A 289 -3.67 19.14 10.96
CA ASP A 289 -2.40 19.50 11.60
C ASP A 289 -1.49 18.29 11.82
N LEU A 290 -2.06 17.14 12.20
CA LEU A 290 -1.31 15.89 12.33
C LEU A 290 -0.74 15.42 10.99
N ILE A 291 -1.56 15.41 9.93
CA ILE A 291 -1.14 15.02 8.58
C ILE A 291 -0.05 15.97 8.08
N LEU A 292 -0.25 17.28 8.23
CA LEU A 292 0.70 18.30 7.81
C LEU A 292 2.08 18.11 8.43
N LYS A 293 2.12 17.89 9.75
CA LYS A 293 3.37 17.72 10.50
C LYS A 293 4.07 16.39 10.20
N ARG A 294 3.29 15.33 9.94
CA ARG A 294 3.84 13.97 9.81
C ARG A 294 4.16 13.59 8.36
N LEU A 295 3.29 13.95 7.42
CA LEU A 295 3.40 13.55 6.02
C LEU A 295 3.74 14.72 5.09
N GLY A 296 3.39 15.95 5.49
CA GLY A 296 3.63 17.14 4.70
C GLY A 296 2.38 17.69 3.99
N PRO A 297 2.49 18.88 3.37
CA PRO A 297 1.37 19.61 2.80
C PRO A 297 0.72 18.89 1.60
N GLN A 298 1.47 18.09 0.85
CA GLN A 298 0.98 17.35 -0.31
C GLN A 298 -0.09 16.29 0.02
N PHE A 299 -0.26 15.94 1.31
CA PHE A 299 -1.28 15.00 1.77
C PHE A 299 -2.55 15.70 2.28
N ILE A 300 -2.55 17.02 2.37
CA ILE A 300 -3.73 17.83 2.72
C ILE A 300 -4.41 18.33 1.46
N GLU A 301 -3.64 18.91 0.55
CA GLU A 301 -4.11 19.36 -0.74
C GLU A 301 -4.11 18.17 -1.70
N ALA A 302 -5.27 17.55 -1.85
CA ALA A 302 -5.40 16.43 -2.79
C ALA A 302 -5.01 16.88 -4.19
N PRO A 303 -4.26 16.05 -4.96
CA PRO A 303 -3.86 16.39 -6.31
C PRO A 303 -5.09 16.68 -7.16
N GLN A 304 -5.04 17.75 -7.93
CA GLN A 304 -6.08 18.04 -8.92
C GLN A 304 -6.05 16.95 -9.99
N PHE A 305 -7.24 16.63 -10.49
CA PHE A 305 -7.36 15.67 -11.59
C PHE A 305 -6.65 16.20 -12.82
N ASP A 306 -5.69 15.42 -13.35
CA ASP A 306 -5.01 15.68 -14.61
C ASP A 306 -5.28 14.54 -15.61
N LEU A 307 -5.96 14.89 -16.69
CA LEU A 307 -6.31 13.97 -17.76
C LEU A 307 -5.07 13.47 -18.51
N SER A 308 -4.04 14.31 -18.65
CA SER A 308 -2.82 13.93 -19.36
C SER A 308 -2.06 12.83 -18.63
N SER A 309 -1.85 12.99 -17.34
CA SER A 309 -1.18 11.96 -16.52
C SER A 309 -1.99 10.66 -16.47
N SER A 310 -3.33 10.75 -16.40
CA SER A 310 -4.19 9.58 -16.43
C SER A 310 -4.13 8.82 -17.76
N PHE A 311 -4.01 9.55 -18.86
CA PHE A 311 -3.83 8.98 -20.19
C PHE A 311 -2.46 8.30 -20.33
N ASP A 312 -1.39 8.94 -19.85
CA ASP A 312 -0.02 8.42 -19.95
C ASP A 312 0.14 7.13 -19.12
N ASP A 313 -0.59 7.00 -17.99
CA ASP A 313 -0.67 5.77 -17.18
C ASP A 313 -1.56 4.67 -17.78
N SER A 314 -2.35 4.97 -18.82
CA SER A 314 -3.26 4.02 -19.46
C SER A 314 -2.60 3.22 -20.60
N SER A 315 -3.19 2.09 -20.90
CA SER A 315 -2.77 1.24 -22.02
C SER A 315 -3.97 0.83 -22.88
N VAL A 316 -3.73 0.11 -23.95
CA VAL A 316 -4.80 -0.44 -24.80
C VAL A 316 -5.73 -1.42 -24.07
N THR A 317 -5.22 -2.06 -23.01
CA THR A 317 -5.95 -3.01 -22.15
C THR A 317 -6.53 -2.38 -20.89
N THR A 318 -6.25 -1.09 -20.63
CA THR A 318 -6.66 -0.41 -19.41
C THR A 318 -7.66 0.69 -19.76
N PRO A 319 -8.98 0.44 -19.66
CA PRO A 319 -9.98 1.47 -19.89
C PRO A 319 -9.93 2.54 -18.80
N LEU A 320 -10.23 3.78 -19.18
CA LEU A 320 -10.34 4.91 -18.26
C LEU A 320 -11.81 5.15 -17.93
N LEU A 321 -12.20 4.92 -16.68
CA LEU A 321 -13.56 5.10 -16.20
C LEU A 321 -13.68 6.40 -15.40
N PHE A 322 -14.56 7.31 -15.88
CA PHE A 322 -14.97 8.51 -15.16
C PHE A 322 -16.25 8.24 -14.37
N VAL A 323 -16.15 8.32 -13.05
CA VAL A 323 -17.33 8.33 -12.17
C VAL A 323 -17.72 9.79 -11.93
N LEU A 324 -18.88 10.18 -12.44
CA LEU A 324 -19.26 11.57 -12.59
C LEU A 324 -19.90 12.13 -11.32
N SER A 325 -19.53 13.36 -10.96
CA SER A 325 -20.33 14.20 -10.07
C SER A 325 -21.41 14.94 -10.87
N VAL A 326 -22.45 15.40 -10.18
CA VAL A 326 -23.52 16.17 -10.80
C VAL A 326 -22.95 17.43 -11.45
N GLY A 327 -23.23 17.59 -12.75
CA GLY A 327 -22.77 18.74 -13.54
C GLY A 327 -21.39 18.58 -14.21
N ALA A 328 -20.69 17.45 -14.03
CA ALA A 328 -19.44 17.19 -14.72
C ALA A 328 -19.68 16.84 -16.21
N ASP A 329 -18.87 17.40 -17.11
CA ASP A 329 -18.88 17.13 -18.55
C ASP A 329 -17.51 16.63 -19.03
N PRO A 330 -17.17 15.36 -18.79
CA PRO A 330 -15.89 14.79 -19.22
C PRO A 330 -15.79 14.65 -20.74
N ALA A 331 -16.90 14.66 -21.46
CA ALA A 331 -16.87 14.55 -22.91
C ALA A 331 -16.26 15.81 -23.57
N SER A 332 -16.61 16.99 -23.08
CA SER A 332 -16.01 18.26 -23.52
C SER A 332 -14.51 18.31 -23.21
N ASP A 333 -14.13 17.91 -22.01
CA ASP A 333 -12.71 17.93 -21.61
C ASP A 333 -11.88 16.90 -22.38
N LEU A 334 -12.43 15.71 -22.63
CA LEU A 334 -11.78 14.69 -23.45
C LEU A 334 -11.68 15.12 -24.92
N ALA A 335 -12.68 15.81 -25.47
CA ALA A 335 -12.62 16.35 -26.83
C ALA A 335 -11.51 17.39 -26.98
N LYS A 336 -11.37 18.33 -26.02
CA LYS A 336 -10.26 19.29 -25.98
C LYS A 336 -8.89 18.59 -25.85
N PHE A 337 -8.84 17.53 -25.03
CA PHE A 337 -7.62 16.75 -24.89
C PHE A 337 -7.26 15.99 -26.16
N ALA A 338 -8.24 15.39 -26.85
CA ALA A 338 -8.05 14.75 -28.14
C ALA A 338 -7.54 15.76 -29.20
N GLU A 339 -8.02 17.01 -29.16
CA GLU A 339 -7.51 18.08 -30.02
C GLU A 339 -6.04 18.39 -29.75
N LYS A 340 -5.65 18.54 -28.47
CA LYS A 340 -4.24 18.74 -28.08
C LYS A 340 -3.32 17.60 -28.53
N LYS A 341 -3.80 16.36 -28.51
CA LYS A 341 -3.04 15.19 -28.96
C LYS A 341 -3.18 14.90 -30.46
N SER A 342 -3.87 15.77 -31.23
CA SER A 342 -4.14 15.59 -32.68
C SER A 342 -5.00 14.38 -33.02
N PHE A 343 -5.86 13.96 -32.09
CA PHE A 343 -6.76 12.83 -32.19
C PHE A 343 -8.21 13.21 -32.51
N SER A 344 -8.55 14.47 -32.75
CA SER A 344 -9.93 14.92 -32.97
C SER A 344 -10.68 14.10 -34.05
N LYS A 345 -9.97 13.71 -35.12
CA LYS A 345 -10.56 12.89 -36.22
C LYS A 345 -10.62 11.40 -35.87
N LYS A 346 -9.90 10.97 -34.85
CA LYS A 346 -9.82 9.58 -34.40
C LYS A 346 -10.56 9.39 -33.04
N PHE A 347 -11.32 10.37 -32.59
CA PHE A 347 -12.14 10.33 -31.39
C PHE A 347 -13.60 10.19 -31.75
N SER A 348 -14.28 9.23 -31.13
CA SER A 348 -15.71 9.03 -31.26
C SER A 348 -16.35 8.77 -29.89
N SER A 349 -17.58 9.25 -29.73
CA SER A 349 -18.35 9.01 -28.51
C SER A 349 -19.71 8.44 -28.82
N MET A 350 -20.25 7.63 -27.94
CA MET A 350 -21.64 7.20 -27.97
C MET A 350 -22.20 7.05 -26.57
N SER A 351 -23.48 7.41 -26.40
CA SER A 351 -24.18 7.16 -25.13
C SER A 351 -24.78 5.75 -25.16
N LEU A 352 -24.56 5.01 -24.08
CA LEU A 352 -25.17 3.70 -23.90
C LEU A 352 -26.60 3.87 -23.39
N GLY A 353 -27.54 3.20 -24.08
CA GLY A 353 -28.93 3.06 -23.67
C GLY A 353 -29.35 1.60 -23.84
N GLN A 354 -30.63 1.32 -23.57
CA GLN A 354 -31.15 -0.04 -23.74
C GLN A 354 -30.98 -0.49 -25.19
N GLY A 355 -30.42 -1.69 -25.40
CA GLY A 355 -30.23 -2.29 -26.74
C GLY A 355 -29.06 -1.75 -27.56
N GLN A 356 -28.24 -0.86 -27.03
CA GLN A 356 -27.09 -0.30 -27.75
C GLN A 356 -25.78 -1.09 -27.59
N GLY A 357 -25.77 -2.15 -26.81
CA GLY A 357 -24.57 -2.95 -26.50
C GLY A 357 -23.90 -3.53 -27.77
N GLU A 358 -24.67 -4.14 -28.69
CA GLU A 358 -24.10 -4.70 -29.92
C GLU A 358 -23.46 -3.64 -30.83
N ILE A 359 -24.03 -2.43 -30.84
CA ILE A 359 -23.49 -1.30 -31.65
C ILE A 359 -22.17 -0.83 -30.99
N ALA A 360 -22.14 -0.78 -29.66
CA ALA A 360 -20.94 -0.43 -28.91
C ALA A 360 -19.83 -1.45 -29.13
N ALA A 361 -20.13 -2.75 -29.10
CA ALA A 361 -19.17 -3.82 -29.38
C ALA A 361 -18.55 -3.71 -30.78
N LYS A 362 -19.36 -3.44 -31.80
CA LYS A 362 -18.89 -3.22 -33.18
C LYS A 362 -17.98 -1.99 -33.29
N LYS A 363 -18.39 -0.86 -32.70
CA LYS A 363 -17.55 0.36 -32.66
C LYS A 363 -16.25 0.15 -31.92
N MET A 364 -16.27 -0.64 -30.83
CA MET A 364 -15.07 -0.98 -30.08
C MET A 364 -14.09 -1.80 -30.93
N ALA A 365 -14.58 -2.81 -31.66
CA ALA A 365 -13.78 -3.60 -32.59
C ALA A 365 -13.15 -2.73 -33.70
N GLU A 366 -13.91 -1.83 -34.32
CA GLU A 366 -13.39 -0.89 -35.32
C GLU A 366 -12.35 0.08 -34.73
N ALA A 367 -12.57 0.56 -33.49
CA ALA A 367 -11.64 1.46 -32.81
C ALA A 367 -10.33 0.76 -32.46
N MET A 368 -10.38 -0.50 -32.02
CA MET A 368 -9.21 -1.33 -31.74
C MET A 368 -8.34 -1.55 -32.99
N ASP A 369 -8.97 -1.85 -34.13
CA ASP A 369 -8.28 -2.05 -35.40
C ASP A 369 -7.60 -0.77 -35.91
N ARG A 370 -8.33 0.35 -35.87
CA ARG A 370 -7.87 1.65 -36.42
C ARG A 370 -7.04 2.50 -35.47
N GLY A 371 -6.92 2.13 -34.21
CA GLY A 371 -6.24 2.93 -33.20
C GLY A 371 -7.00 4.22 -32.83
N HIS A 372 -8.33 4.14 -32.77
CA HIS A 372 -9.17 5.28 -32.42
C HIS A 372 -9.47 5.31 -30.93
N TRP A 373 -9.80 6.49 -30.42
CA TRP A 373 -10.33 6.66 -29.07
C TRP A 373 -11.85 6.51 -29.12
N LEU A 374 -12.38 5.62 -28.31
CA LEU A 374 -13.82 5.41 -28.16
C LEU A 374 -14.28 5.77 -26.76
N MET A 375 -15.27 6.64 -26.64
CA MET A 375 -15.91 6.98 -25.38
C MET A 375 -17.32 6.40 -25.32
N LEU A 376 -17.55 5.49 -24.36
CA LEU A 376 -18.87 4.96 -24.04
C LEU A 376 -19.41 5.70 -22.82
N GLN A 377 -20.49 6.47 -23.04
CA GLN A 377 -21.10 7.30 -22.01
C GLN A 377 -22.28 6.59 -21.35
N ASN A 378 -22.52 6.95 -20.08
CA ASN A 378 -23.68 6.50 -19.32
C ASN A 378 -23.76 4.98 -19.15
N CYS A 379 -22.62 4.34 -18.85
CA CYS A 379 -22.54 2.88 -18.67
C CYS A 379 -23.54 2.36 -17.63
N HIS A 380 -23.89 3.16 -16.61
CA HIS A 380 -24.91 2.83 -15.60
C HIS A 380 -26.33 2.61 -16.17
N LEU A 381 -26.63 3.04 -17.41
CA LEU A 381 -27.91 2.79 -18.06
C LEU A 381 -27.96 1.44 -18.79
N ALA A 382 -26.84 0.81 -19.02
CA ALA A 382 -26.70 -0.45 -19.77
C ALA A 382 -26.24 -1.61 -18.85
N VAL A 383 -26.77 -1.68 -17.64
CA VAL A 383 -26.34 -2.65 -16.60
C VAL A 383 -26.36 -4.10 -17.10
N SER A 384 -27.36 -4.49 -17.89
CA SER A 384 -27.49 -5.84 -18.45
C SER A 384 -26.39 -6.20 -19.45
N TRP A 385 -25.72 -5.22 -20.04
CA TRP A 385 -24.64 -5.41 -21.01
C TRP A 385 -23.24 -5.28 -20.37
N LEU A 386 -23.11 -4.74 -19.17
CA LEU A 386 -21.81 -4.57 -18.51
C LEU A 386 -20.99 -5.87 -18.39
N PRO A 387 -21.59 -7.05 -18.07
CA PRO A 387 -20.84 -8.31 -18.06
C PRO A 387 -20.23 -8.68 -19.42
N GLU A 388 -20.92 -8.36 -20.51
CA GLU A 388 -20.40 -8.57 -21.85
C GLU A 388 -19.26 -7.60 -22.18
N LEU A 389 -19.39 -6.33 -21.78
CA LEU A 389 -18.33 -5.34 -21.92
C LEU A 389 -17.07 -5.77 -21.16
N GLU A 390 -17.21 -6.29 -19.93
CA GLU A 390 -16.10 -6.82 -19.15
C GLU A 390 -15.35 -7.93 -19.89
N VAL A 391 -16.08 -8.92 -20.41
CA VAL A 391 -15.50 -10.00 -21.22
C VAL A 391 -14.80 -9.48 -22.48
N LEU A 392 -15.36 -8.45 -23.13
CA LEU A 392 -14.73 -7.82 -24.31
C LEU A 392 -13.41 -7.16 -23.95
N ILE A 393 -13.35 -6.46 -22.80
CA ILE A 393 -12.14 -5.80 -22.31
C ILE A 393 -11.07 -6.84 -21.92
N GLU A 394 -11.45 -7.91 -21.20
CA GLU A 394 -10.53 -8.97 -20.80
C GLU A 394 -9.90 -9.73 -21.99
N LYS A 395 -10.60 -9.80 -23.09
CA LYS A 395 -10.10 -10.44 -24.33
C LYS A 395 -9.12 -9.58 -25.12
N ILE A 396 -8.92 -8.32 -24.75
CA ILE A 396 -7.98 -7.44 -25.48
C ILE A 396 -6.56 -7.94 -25.28
N LYS A 397 -5.90 -8.31 -26.36
CA LYS A 397 -4.48 -8.66 -26.35
C LYS A 397 -3.67 -7.49 -26.92
N PRO A 398 -2.65 -7.01 -26.20
CA PRO A 398 -1.86 -5.84 -26.62
C PRO A 398 -1.24 -5.99 -28.00
N ASP A 399 -0.90 -7.21 -28.40
CA ASP A 399 -0.23 -7.51 -29.67
C ASP A 399 -1.20 -7.55 -30.88
N GLU A 400 -2.51 -7.68 -30.60
CA GLU A 400 -3.57 -7.77 -31.62
C GLU A 400 -4.30 -6.44 -31.84
N VAL A 401 -3.99 -5.42 -31.06
CA VAL A 401 -4.70 -4.12 -31.06
C VAL A 401 -3.73 -2.99 -31.38
N ASN A 402 -4.22 -1.99 -32.13
CA ASN A 402 -3.41 -0.82 -32.43
C ASN A 402 -3.04 -0.05 -31.17
N ARG A 403 -1.77 0.28 -30.99
CA ARG A 403 -1.19 0.91 -29.78
C ARG A 403 -1.80 2.25 -29.41
N ASP A 404 -2.41 2.95 -30.39
CA ASP A 404 -3.05 4.25 -30.19
C ASP A 404 -4.46 4.12 -29.60
N PHE A 405 -5.06 2.92 -29.61
CA PHE A 405 -6.41 2.69 -29.08
C PHE A 405 -6.53 3.04 -27.61
N ARG A 406 -7.62 3.73 -27.24
CA ARG A 406 -8.01 3.95 -25.83
C ARG A 406 -9.52 3.86 -25.70
N LEU A 407 -9.93 3.16 -24.63
CA LEU A 407 -11.35 3.06 -24.25
C LEU A 407 -11.62 3.98 -23.05
N TRP A 408 -12.61 4.83 -23.20
CA TRP A 408 -13.06 5.78 -22.20
C TRP A 408 -14.50 5.44 -21.81
N LEU A 409 -14.76 5.37 -20.51
CA LEU A 409 -16.07 5.02 -19.98
C LEU A 409 -16.56 6.13 -19.06
N THR A 410 -17.87 6.40 -19.05
CA THR A 410 -18.45 7.26 -18.03
C THR A 410 -19.62 6.57 -17.35
N SER A 411 -19.74 6.79 -16.04
CA SER A 411 -20.83 6.29 -15.22
C SER A 411 -21.20 7.30 -14.14
N MET A 412 -22.43 7.29 -13.69
CA MET A 412 -22.83 7.92 -12.45
C MET A 412 -22.53 6.95 -11.30
N PRO A 413 -22.24 7.45 -10.08
CA PRO A 413 -22.15 6.59 -8.90
C PRO A 413 -23.50 5.89 -8.68
N SER A 414 -23.44 4.60 -8.33
CA SER A 414 -24.64 3.88 -7.88
C SER A 414 -25.06 4.43 -6.52
N PRO A 415 -26.36 4.60 -6.28
CA PRO A 415 -26.87 5.01 -4.98
C PRO A 415 -26.59 3.97 -3.88
#